data_44b0725a5d5239c78261a814a56d4a1b
#
_entry.id   44b0725a5d5239c78261a814a56d4a1b
#
_cell.length_a   1.000
_cell.length_b   1.000
_cell.length_c   1.000
_cell.angle_alpha   90.00
_cell.angle_beta   90.00
_cell.angle_gamma   90.00
#
_symmetry.space_group_name_H-M   'P 1'
#
loop_
_entity.id
_entity.type
_entity.pdbx_description
1 polymer ?
#
loop_
_entity_poly.entity_id
_entity_poly.type
_entity_poly.pdbx_seq_one_letter_code
_entity_poly.pdbx_strand_id
1 'polypeptide(L)'
;YKVYAGAGPILTFDTWNEIMHFFALPGAYTGEGAVDSGTKGDFEFLVLKATADSVILQGRKSLNRIVMLPIKSTPATFIQKMQKNAAKFDSFDDYVVEVGGKTYDAYFYSDLKRAFVFDDPEDENIYSYVYTEAGLEFYKEFSIKGVNVKTMTYVNPTTGYPNGYFENPEKTVKYIPVG
;
A
#
# COMPACT_ATOMS: atom_id res chain seq x y z
N TYR A 1 18.46 13.07 -1.82
CA TYR A 1 18.17 12.83 -3.24
C TYR A 1 18.85 13.90 -4.12
N LYS A 2 19.05 13.56 -5.36
CA LYS A 2 19.65 14.43 -6.36
C LYS A 2 18.89 14.35 -7.68
N VAL A 3 18.82 15.44 -8.41
CA VAL A 3 18.25 15.42 -9.77
C VAL A 3 19.34 15.88 -10.73
N TYR A 4 19.57 15.10 -11.77
CA TYR A 4 20.56 15.41 -12.80
C TYR A 4 20.04 15.11 -14.21
N ALA A 5 20.69 15.68 -15.22
CA ALA A 5 20.38 15.41 -16.61
C ALA A 5 21.17 14.20 -17.10
N GLY A 6 20.46 13.24 -17.68
CA GLY A 6 21.01 12.08 -18.35
C GLY A 6 20.35 11.93 -19.72
N ALA A 7 19.81 10.76 -20.06
CA ALA A 7 18.88 10.58 -21.17
C ALA A 7 17.50 11.21 -20.91
N GLY A 8 17.42 12.11 -19.92
CA GLY A 8 16.27 12.82 -19.37
C GLY A 8 16.58 13.22 -17.93
N PRO A 9 15.69 13.95 -17.23
CA PRO A 9 15.87 14.27 -15.81
C PRO A 9 15.75 13.02 -14.97
N ILE A 10 16.75 12.75 -14.13
CA ILE A 10 16.85 11.57 -13.27
C ILE A 10 16.80 12.01 -11.81
N LEU A 11 15.87 11.46 -11.06
CA LEU A 11 15.86 11.50 -9.60
C LEU A 11 16.65 10.29 -9.08
N THR A 12 17.68 10.53 -8.27
CA THR A 12 18.52 9.47 -7.70
C THR A 12 18.68 9.61 -6.20
N PHE A 13 18.86 8.48 -5.54
CA PHE A 13 19.26 8.35 -4.14
C PHE A 13 20.70 7.81 -4.09
N ASP A 14 21.64 8.59 -4.63
CA ASP A 14 23.06 8.22 -4.81
C ASP A 14 23.86 8.12 -3.49
N THR A 15 23.37 8.74 -2.43
CA THR A 15 23.84 8.55 -1.07
C THR A 15 23.06 7.43 -0.41
N TRP A 16 23.68 6.66 0.47
CA TRP A 16 23.02 5.56 1.17
C TRP A 16 21.70 6.02 1.79
N ASN A 17 20.63 5.35 1.42
CA ASN A 17 19.29 5.52 1.98
C ASN A 17 18.77 4.14 2.36
N GLU A 18 18.56 3.89 3.64
CA GLU A 18 18.20 2.58 4.19
C GLU A 18 16.95 1.98 3.55
N ILE A 19 15.96 2.81 3.18
CA ILE A 19 14.72 2.35 2.56
C ILE A 19 14.95 2.03 1.07
N MET A 20 15.45 3.00 0.30
CA MET A 20 15.53 2.84 -1.17
C MET A 20 16.57 1.81 -1.58
N HIS A 21 17.74 1.80 -0.91
CA HIS A 21 18.80 0.86 -1.24
C HIS A 21 18.49 -0.56 -0.76
N PHE A 22 17.77 -0.71 0.36
CA PHE A 22 17.35 -2.03 0.84
C PHE A 22 16.60 -2.81 -0.25
N PHE A 23 15.65 -2.17 -0.93
CA PHE A 23 14.90 -2.81 -2.00
C PHE A 23 15.66 -2.92 -3.34
N ALA A 24 16.73 -2.16 -3.53
CA ALA A 24 17.49 -2.12 -4.78
C ALA A 24 18.75 -3.00 -4.77
N LEU A 25 19.24 -3.39 -3.60
CA LEU A 25 20.45 -4.21 -3.43
C LEU A 25 20.16 -5.70 -3.60
N PRO A 26 21.19 -6.49 -4.00
CA PRO A 26 21.11 -7.94 -3.99
C PRO A 26 20.80 -8.52 -2.61
N GLY A 27 20.08 -9.64 -2.56
CA GLY A 27 19.73 -10.33 -1.33
C GLY A 27 20.92 -10.82 -0.53
N ALA A 28 22.07 -11.02 -1.16
CA ALA A 28 23.34 -11.31 -0.49
C ALA A 28 23.75 -10.25 0.55
N TYR A 29 23.31 -9.00 0.39
CA TYR A 29 23.60 -7.88 1.30
C TYR A 29 22.47 -7.58 2.27
N THR A 30 21.24 -7.83 1.88
CA THR A 30 20.04 -7.45 2.66
C THR A 30 19.42 -8.63 3.40
N GLY A 31 19.74 -9.87 2.99
CA GLY A 31 19.07 -11.09 3.46
C GLY A 31 17.69 -11.32 2.84
N GLU A 32 17.22 -10.42 1.94
CA GLU A 32 15.86 -10.44 1.40
C GLU A 32 15.86 -10.58 -0.13
N GLY A 33 14.92 -11.37 -0.63
CA GLY A 33 14.76 -11.62 -2.06
C GLY A 33 15.84 -12.53 -2.65
N ALA A 34 16.03 -12.47 -3.96
CA ALA A 34 17.02 -13.30 -4.66
C ALA A 34 18.46 -12.84 -4.38
N VAL A 35 19.39 -13.79 -4.23
CA VAL A 35 20.79 -13.53 -3.88
C VAL A 35 21.44 -12.46 -4.77
N ASP A 36 21.19 -12.52 -6.09
CA ASP A 36 21.84 -11.63 -7.07
C ASP A 36 21.07 -10.33 -7.34
N SER A 37 19.76 -10.29 -7.09
CA SER A 37 18.90 -9.18 -7.49
C SER A 37 18.01 -8.62 -6.39
N GLY A 38 18.03 -9.24 -5.20
CA GLY A 38 17.19 -8.82 -4.07
C GLY A 38 15.71 -8.79 -4.44
N THR A 39 15.03 -7.76 -4.01
CA THR A 39 13.60 -7.52 -4.31
C THR A 39 13.38 -6.75 -5.62
N LYS A 40 14.43 -6.52 -6.39
CA LYS A 40 14.41 -5.83 -7.70
C LYS A 40 13.92 -4.37 -7.65
N GLY A 41 14.09 -3.70 -6.52
CA GLY A 41 13.76 -2.28 -6.39
C GLY A 41 14.71 -1.37 -7.16
N ASP A 42 14.34 -0.10 -7.26
CA ASP A 42 15.12 0.97 -7.89
C ASP A 42 15.51 2.02 -6.86
N PHE A 43 16.66 2.67 -7.07
CA PHE A 43 17.06 3.90 -6.39
C PHE A 43 17.33 5.05 -7.37
N GLU A 44 17.18 4.80 -8.66
CA GLU A 44 17.25 5.78 -9.75
C GLU A 44 15.99 5.72 -10.58
N PHE A 45 15.42 6.88 -10.86
CA PHE A 45 14.15 7.03 -11.56
C PHE A 45 14.23 8.10 -12.64
N LEU A 46 13.83 7.76 -13.85
CA LEU A 46 13.60 8.71 -14.91
C LEU A 46 12.31 9.50 -14.60
N VAL A 47 12.39 10.83 -14.61
CA VAL A 47 11.21 11.70 -14.45
C VAL A 47 10.52 11.80 -15.81
N LEU A 48 9.39 11.13 -15.98
CA LEU A 48 8.61 11.14 -17.23
C LEU A 48 7.75 12.41 -17.35
N LYS A 49 7.22 12.87 -16.21
CA LYS A 49 6.35 14.04 -16.15
C LYS A 49 6.41 14.64 -14.74
N ALA A 50 6.43 15.96 -14.65
CA ALA A 50 6.29 16.70 -13.40
C ALA A 50 5.31 17.86 -13.60
N THR A 51 4.27 17.91 -12.76
CA THR A 51 3.26 18.97 -12.70
C THR A 51 3.01 19.35 -11.24
N ALA A 52 2.20 20.36 -10.99
CA ALA A 52 1.79 20.71 -9.64
C ALA A 52 0.98 19.58 -8.95
N ASP A 53 0.28 18.74 -9.73
CA ASP A 53 -0.63 17.72 -9.23
C ASP A 53 -0.02 16.32 -9.14
N SER A 54 1.08 16.08 -9.87
CA SER A 54 1.72 14.76 -9.86
C SER A 54 3.12 14.78 -10.44
N VAL A 55 3.96 13.84 -9.96
CA VAL A 55 5.22 13.47 -10.61
C VAL A 55 5.13 12.01 -11.03
N ILE A 56 5.44 11.73 -12.30
CA ILE A 56 5.45 10.39 -12.86
C ILE A 56 6.89 9.97 -13.09
N LEU A 57 7.28 8.88 -12.44
CA LEU A 57 8.61 8.32 -12.48
C LEU A 57 8.59 6.93 -13.14
N GLN A 58 9.74 6.55 -13.69
CA GLN A 58 10.01 5.20 -14.13
C GLN A 58 11.32 4.72 -13.53
N GLY A 59 11.30 3.58 -12.84
CA GLY A 59 12.50 2.92 -12.35
C GLY A 59 13.44 2.57 -13.49
N ARG A 60 14.73 2.82 -13.35
CA ARG A 60 15.70 2.55 -14.42
C ARG A 60 16.01 1.08 -14.60
N LYS A 61 15.96 0.30 -13.50
CA LYS A 61 16.24 -1.14 -13.50
C LYS A 61 14.96 -1.96 -13.71
N SER A 62 13.93 -1.70 -12.90
CA SER A 62 12.69 -2.46 -12.92
C SER A 62 11.72 -2.06 -14.03
N LEU A 63 11.87 -0.85 -14.58
CA LEU A 63 10.93 -0.19 -15.49
C LEU A 63 9.54 0.05 -14.89
N ASN A 64 9.37 -0.18 -13.60
CA ASN A 64 8.12 0.07 -12.89
C ASN A 64 7.79 1.56 -12.91
N ARG A 65 6.50 1.85 -13.09
CA ARG A 65 5.99 3.21 -13.07
C ARG A 65 5.52 3.56 -11.67
N ILE A 66 5.94 4.75 -11.20
CA ILE A 66 5.55 5.31 -9.92
C ILE A 66 4.83 6.64 -10.18
N VAL A 67 3.70 6.84 -9.52
CA VAL A 67 2.98 8.11 -9.52
C VAL A 67 3.07 8.70 -8.11
N MET A 68 3.70 9.86 -7.99
CA MET A 68 3.77 10.62 -6.75
C MET A 68 2.71 11.71 -6.78
N LEU A 69 1.90 11.78 -5.74
CA LEU A 69 0.88 12.80 -5.55
C LEU A 69 1.31 13.73 -4.40
N PRO A 70 1.02 15.04 -4.47
CA PRO A 70 1.33 15.95 -3.38
C PRO A 70 0.47 15.61 -2.15
N ILE A 71 1.09 15.58 -0.99
CA ILE A 71 0.35 15.49 0.27
C ILE A 71 -0.31 16.84 0.57
N LYS A 72 -1.52 16.81 1.11
CA LYS A 72 -2.30 18.03 1.46
C LYS A 72 -1.99 18.56 2.84
N SER A 73 -1.43 17.74 3.71
CA SER A 73 -1.02 18.07 5.08
C SER A 73 0.50 18.26 5.18
N THR A 74 1.00 18.67 6.34
CA THR A 74 2.46 18.66 6.57
C THR A 74 2.97 17.22 6.60
N PRO A 75 4.25 16.95 6.21
CA PRO A 75 4.82 15.61 6.24
C PRO A 75 4.67 14.91 7.60
N ALA A 76 4.89 15.63 8.70
CA ALA A 76 4.72 15.07 10.04
C ALA A 76 3.28 14.64 10.33
N THR A 77 2.31 15.49 9.99
CA THR A 77 0.88 15.19 10.15
C THR A 77 0.46 13.99 9.28
N PHE A 78 0.94 13.93 8.04
CA PHE A 78 0.70 12.83 7.12
C PHE A 78 1.18 11.49 7.71
N ILE A 79 2.44 11.44 8.14
CA ILE A 79 3.04 10.25 8.74
C ILE A 79 2.29 9.82 10.00
N GLN A 80 1.97 10.78 10.90
CA GLN A 80 1.23 10.47 12.13
C GLN A 80 -0.14 9.86 11.85
N LYS A 81 -0.88 10.36 10.87
CA LYS A 81 -2.18 9.80 10.50
C LYS A 81 -2.05 8.41 9.91
N MET A 82 -1.07 8.18 9.03
CA MET A 82 -0.79 6.86 8.47
C MET A 82 -0.44 5.86 9.58
N GLN A 83 0.45 6.24 10.53
CA GLN A 83 0.83 5.40 11.66
C GLN A 83 -0.36 5.07 12.57
N LYS A 84 -1.25 6.04 12.81
CA LYS A 84 -2.49 5.78 13.57
C LYS A 84 -3.41 4.79 12.87
N ASN A 85 -3.56 4.88 11.56
CA ASN A 85 -4.37 3.93 10.80
C ASN A 85 -3.71 2.55 10.74
N ALA A 86 -2.39 2.50 10.59
CA ALA A 86 -1.63 1.26 10.68
C ALA A 86 -1.84 0.57 12.04
N ALA A 87 -1.65 1.30 13.14
CA ALA A 87 -1.81 0.76 14.49
C ALA A 87 -3.21 0.20 14.76
N LYS A 88 -4.26 0.84 14.22
CA LYS A 88 -5.63 0.35 14.33
C LYS A 88 -5.83 -0.97 13.59
N PHE A 89 -5.18 -1.13 12.46
CA PHE A 89 -5.27 -2.31 11.62
C PHE A 89 -4.38 -3.44 12.13
N ASP A 90 -3.15 -3.12 12.51
CA ASP A 90 -2.15 -4.08 12.98
C ASP A 90 -2.43 -4.60 14.42
N SER A 91 -3.50 -4.09 15.07
CA SER A 91 -3.92 -4.52 16.42
C SER A 91 -4.72 -5.82 16.41
N PHE A 92 -5.08 -6.34 15.25
CA PHE A 92 -5.92 -7.53 15.10
C PHE A 92 -5.28 -8.49 14.10
N ASP A 93 -5.35 -9.77 14.41
CA ASP A 93 -4.81 -10.83 13.56
C ASP A 93 -5.84 -11.30 12.52
N ASP A 94 -7.12 -11.32 12.90
CA ASP A 94 -8.21 -11.83 12.08
C ASP A 94 -9.19 -10.75 11.65
N TYR A 95 -9.68 -10.89 10.44
CA TYR A 95 -10.66 -10.01 9.83
C TYR A 95 -11.73 -10.79 9.09
N VAL A 96 -12.90 -10.19 8.98
CA VAL A 96 -13.92 -10.61 8.04
C VAL A 96 -14.27 -9.47 7.10
N VAL A 97 -14.62 -9.79 5.87
CA VAL A 97 -15.18 -8.83 4.92
C VAL A 97 -16.70 -9.03 4.82
N GLU A 98 -17.45 -7.96 5.06
CA GLU A 98 -18.91 -7.91 4.87
C GLU A 98 -19.22 -7.27 3.52
N VAL A 99 -19.96 -7.96 2.66
CA VAL A 99 -20.43 -7.47 1.37
C VAL A 99 -21.77 -8.14 1.01
N GLY A 100 -22.76 -7.34 0.57
CA GLY A 100 -24.09 -7.85 0.20
C GLY A 100 -24.80 -8.58 1.33
N GLY A 101 -24.56 -8.21 2.59
CA GLY A 101 -25.15 -8.82 3.78
C GLY A 101 -24.61 -10.22 4.12
N LYS A 102 -23.50 -10.61 3.52
CA LYS A 102 -22.74 -11.84 3.81
C LYS A 102 -21.35 -11.51 4.30
N THR A 103 -20.79 -12.40 5.11
CA THR A 103 -19.45 -12.28 5.68
C THR A 103 -18.55 -13.37 5.11
N TYR A 104 -17.31 -13.00 4.80
CA TYR A 104 -16.28 -13.89 4.28
C TYR A 104 -15.01 -13.67 5.08
N ASP A 105 -14.20 -14.70 5.27
CA ASP A 105 -12.93 -14.58 5.95
C ASP A 105 -11.96 -13.71 5.13
N ALA A 106 -11.21 -12.87 5.83
CA ALA A 106 -10.19 -12.02 5.24
C ALA A 106 -8.93 -12.04 6.11
N TYR A 107 -7.78 -12.13 5.49
CA TYR A 107 -6.49 -12.10 6.18
C TYR A 107 -5.67 -10.91 5.71
N PHE A 108 -5.01 -10.25 6.67
CA PHE A 108 -4.10 -9.15 6.41
C PHE A 108 -2.71 -9.48 6.94
N TYR A 109 -1.75 -9.55 6.05
CA TYR A 109 -0.35 -9.64 6.41
C TYR A 109 0.21 -8.22 6.48
N SER A 110 0.18 -7.64 7.67
CA SER A 110 0.54 -6.23 7.89
C SER A 110 2.01 -5.93 7.58
N ASP A 111 2.91 -6.86 7.87
CA ASP A 111 4.33 -6.80 7.55
C ASP A 111 4.59 -6.78 6.03
N LEU A 112 3.85 -7.59 5.28
CA LEU A 112 3.95 -7.68 3.82
C LEU A 112 3.05 -6.67 3.08
N LYS A 113 2.15 -5.96 3.78
CA LYS A 113 1.12 -5.09 3.20
C LYS A 113 0.28 -5.80 2.13
N ARG A 114 -0.19 -6.98 2.46
CA ARG A 114 -1.00 -7.84 1.57
C ARG A 114 -2.28 -8.26 2.27
N ALA A 115 -3.37 -8.25 1.53
CA ALA A 115 -4.67 -8.71 1.97
C ALA A 115 -5.16 -9.87 1.09
N PHE A 116 -5.88 -10.79 1.70
CA PHE A 116 -6.55 -11.90 1.04
C PHE A 116 -8.02 -11.87 1.44
N VAL A 117 -8.89 -12.22 0.50
CA VAL A 117 -10.31 -12.44 0.77
C VAL A 117 -10.64 -13.86 0.35
N PHE A 118 -11.15 -14.65 1.29
CA PHE A 118 -11.55 -16.03 1.04
C PHE A 118 -13.06 -16.11 0.84
N ASP A 119 -13.49 -15.83 -0.38
CA ASP A 119 -14.87 -16.09 -0.77
C ASP A 119 -15.00 -17.34 -1.65
N ASP A 120 -13.87 -17.76 -2.21
CA ASP A 120 -13.72 -18.99 -2.98
C ASP A 120 -12.40 -19.66 -2.56
N PRO A 121 -12.40 -20.92 -2.12
CA PRO A 121 -11.19 -21.65 -1.77
C PRO A 121 -10.15 -21.76 -2.90
N GLU A 122 -10.57 -21.57 -4.13
CA GLU A 122 -9.70 -21.58 -5.32
C GLU A 122 -9.18 -20.18 -5.70
N ASP A 123 -9.66 -19.12 -5.05
CA ASP A 123 -9.22 -17.74 -5.33
C ASP A 123 -8.06 -17.34 -4.43
N GLU A 124 -6.84 -17.54 -4.90
CA GLU A 124 -5.60 -17.11 -4.24
C GLU A 124 -5.25 -15.63 -4.55
N ASN A 125 -6.21 -14.77 -4.83
CA ASN A 125 -5.94 -13.37 -5.14
C ASN A 125 -5.34 -12.63 -3.95
N ILE A 126 -4.20 -12.02 -4.19
CA ILE A 126 -3.44 -11.23 -3.23
C ILE A 126 -3.58 -9.75 -3.60
N TYR A 127 -4.04 -8.96 -2.65
CA TYR A 127 -4.26 -7.52 -2.83
C TYR A 127 -3.26 -6.72 -2.00
N SER A 128 -2.29 -6.10 -2.65
CA SER A 128 -1.34 -5.22 -1.98
C SER A 128 -1.99 -3.88 -1.65
N TYR A 129 -1.70 -3.34 -0.47
CA TYR A 129 -2.25 -2.08 0.01
C TYR A 129 -1.20 -1.21 0.69
N VAL A 130 -1.53 0.07 0.87
CA VAL A 130 -0.77 1.02 1.68
C VAL A 130 -1.72 1.76 2.63
N TYR A 131 -1.22 2.19 3.77
CA TYR A 131 -1.97 3.08 4.64
C TYR A 131 -1.98 4.49 4.07
N THR A 132 -3.09 5.19 4.27
CA THR A 132 -3.31 6.58 3.88
C THR A 132 -3.73 7.41 5.10
N GLU A 133 -3.86 8.73 4.95
CA GLU A 133 -4.38 9.59 6.03
C GLU A 133 -5.82 9.23 6.44
N ALA A 134 -6.62 8.69 5.52
CA ALA A 134 -8.03 8.35 5.77
C ALA A 134 -8.23 6.88 6.20
N GLY A 135 -7.33 5.98 5.82
CA GLY A 135 -7.47 4.56 6.07
C GLY A 135 -6.42 3.76 5.30
N LEU A 136 -6.84 3.00 4.30
CA LEU A 136 -5.95 2.26 3.41
C LEU A 136 -6.36 2.40 1.95
N GLU A 137 -5.41 2.16 1.04
CA GLU A 137 -5.62 2.13 -0.40
C GLU A 137 -4.96 0.89 -0.99
N PHE A 138 -5.70 0.11 -1.78
CA PHE A 138 -5.16 -1.01 -2.53
C PHE A 138 -4.41 -0.52 -3.76
N TYR A 139 -3.31 -1.19 -4.11
CA TYR A 139 -2.50 -0.82 -5.27
C TYR A 139 -3.30 -0.87 -6.57
N LYS A 140 -4.14 -1.90 -6.74
CA LYS A 140 -5.09 -2.03 -7.85
C LYS A 140 -6.50 -2.12 -7.31
N GLU A 141 -7.45 -1.59 -8.06
CA GLU A 141 -8.85 -1.88 -7.85
C GLU A 141 -9.12 -3.36 -8.12
N PHE A 142 -9.93 -3.97 -7.29
CA PHE A 142 -10.37 -5.35 -7.45
C PHE A 142 -11.85 -5.48 -7.10
N SER A 143 -12.47 -6.60 -7.44
CA SER A 143 -13.88 -6.84 -7.20
C SER A 143 -14.09 -7.92 -6.14
N ILE A 144 -14.92 -7.62 -5.13
CA ILE A 144 -15.44 -8.60 -4.18
C ILE A 144 -16.93 -8.76 -4.44
N LYS A 145 -17.35 -9.93 -4.90
CA LYS A 145 -18.78 -10.22 -5.21
C LYS A 145 -19.45 -9.15 -6.07
N GLY A 146 -18.74 -8.66 -7.07
CA GLY A 146 -19.23 -7.64 -8.00
C GLY A 146 -19.15 -6.19 -7.49
N VAL A 147 -18.59 -5.97 -6.29
CA VAL A 147 -18.35 -4.61 -5.76
C VAL A 147 -16.88 -4.26 -5.90
N ASN A 148 -16.59 -3.16 -6.57
CA ASN A 148 -15.23 -2.68 -6.75
C ASN A 148 -14.70 -2.02 -5.47
N VAL A 149 -13.47 -2.35 -5.10
CA VAL A 149 -12.76 -1.83 -3.92
C VAL A 149 -11.42 -1.27 -4.34
N LYS A 150 -11.16 -0.01 -3.99
CA LYS A 150 -9.87 0.67 -4.20
C LYS A 150 -9.38 1.33 -2.93
N THR A 151 -10.25 2.03 -2.22
CA THR A 151 -9.92 2.75 -0.98
C THR A 151 -10.87 2.34 0.13
N MET A 152 -10.35 2.33 1.35
CA MET A 152 -11.12 2.03 2.56
C MET A 152 -10.84 3.11 3.59
N THR A 153 -11.89 3.66 4.19
CA THR A 153 -11.78 4.67 5.26
C THR A 153 -12.08 4.03 6.61
N TYR A 154 -11.30 4.38 7.62
CA TYR A 154 -11.55 3.87 8.97
C TYR A 154 -12.76 4.54 9.60
N VAL A 155 -13.65 3.72 10.14
CA VAL A 155 -14.82 4.10 10.94
C VAL A 155 -14.56 3.73 12.40
N ASN A 156 -14.73 4.69 13.30
CA ASN A 156 -14.52 4.50 14.73
C ASN A 156 -15.50 3.45 15.32
N PRO A 157 -15.18 2.86 16.48
CA PRO A 157 -16.04 1.91 17.16
C PRO A 157 -17.48 2.39 17.31
N THR A 158 -18.42 1.48 17.10
CA THR A 158 -19.86 1.68 17.30
C THR A 158 -20.43 0.48 18.06
N THR A 159 -21.71 0.54 18.48
CA THR A 159 -22.37 -0.57 19.21
C THR A 159 -22.34 -1.88 18.44
N GLY A 160 -22.43 -1.86 17.10
CA GLY A 160 -22.38 -3.06 16.27
C GLY A 160 -20.97 -3.49 15.87
N TYR A 161 -19.97 -2.61 16.03
CA TYR A 161 -18.58 -2.81 15.61
C TYR A 161 -17.64 -2.25 16.70
N PRO A 162 -17.43 -2.98 17.80
CA PRO A 162 -16.71 -2.45 18.97
C PRO A 162 -15.24 -2.10 18.68
N ASN A 163 -14.64 -2.71 17.67
CA ASN A 163 -13.26 -2.46 17.27
C ASN A 163 -13.13 -1.45 16.11
N GLY A 164 -14.27 -0.87 15.67
CA GLY A 164 -14.30 -0.12 14.42
C GLY A 164 -14.19 -1.05 13.19
N TYR A 165 -14.08 -0.46 12.01
CA TYR A 165 -13.92 -1.19 10.76
C TYR A 165 -13.41 -0.25 9.66
N PHE A 166 -13.02 -0.83 8.53
CA PHE A 166 -12.75 -0.05 7.33
C PHE A 166 -13.87 -0.24 6.29
N GLU A 167 -14.35 0.82 5.67
CA GLU A 167 -15.40 0.76 4.65
C GLU A 167 -14.98 1.45 3.34
N ASN A 168 -15.47 0.95 2.21
CA ASN A 168 -15.31 1.61 0.92
C ASN A 168 -16.18 2.87 0.84
N PRO A 169 -15.94 3.79 -0.12
CA PRO A 169 -16.70 5.04 -0.24
C PRO A 169 -18.21 4.84 -0.38
N GLU A 170 -18.64 3.78 -1.05
CA GLU A 170 -20.03 3.42 -1.28
C GLU A 170 -20.69 2.74 -0.06
N LYS A 171 -19.91 2.43 0.99
CA LYS A 171 -20.36 1.76 2.21
C LYS A 171 -20.98 0.37 2.00
N THR A 172 -20.56 -0.29 0.94
CA THR A 172 -21.06 -1.60 0.52
C THR A 172 -20.14 -2.75 0.88
N VAL A 173 -18.88 -2.43 1.24
CA VAL A 173 -17.88 -3.38 1.70
C VAL A 173 -17.27 -2.87 3.01
N LYS A 174 -17.18 -3.76 4.00
CA LYS A 174 -16.52 -3.47 5.28
C LYS A 174 -15.51 -4.55 5.60
N TYR A 175 -14.31 -4.14 6.01
CA TYR A 175 -13.33 -5.02 6.67
C TYR A 175 -13.43 -4.81 8.17
N ILE A 176 -13.80 -5.86 8.88
CA ILE A 176 -14.18 -5.85 10.31
C ILE A 176 -13.18 -6.70 11.06
N PRO A 177 -12.43 -6.13 12.04
CA PRO A 177 -11.57 -6.92 12.91
C PRO A 177 -12.41 -7.87 13.76
N VAL A 178 -11.93 -9.11 13.90
CA VAL A 178 -12.55 -10.18 14.70
C VAL A 178 -11.60 -10.53 15.84
N GLY A 179 -12.02 -10.35 17.08
CA GLY A 179 -11.19 -10.68 18.25
C GLY A 179 -11.53 -9.85 19.47
#